data_de41829e392bf7be60b09b39b30ca396
#
_entry.id   de41829e392bf7be60b09b39b30ca396
#
_cell.length_a   1.000
_cell.length_b   1.000
_cell.length_c   1.000
_cell.angle_alpha   90.00
_cell.angle_beta   90.00
_cell.angle_gamma   90.00
#
_symmetry.space_group_name_H-M   'P 1'
#
loop_
_entity.id
_entity.type
_entity.pdbx_description
1 polymer ?
#
loop_
_entity_poly.entity_id
_entity_poly.type
_entity_poly.pdbx_seq_one_letter_code
_entity_poly.pdbx_strand_id
1 'polypeptide(L)'
;ENQYAVCDAFFSEEAVQIMRAELENKFETSEFKKSAIGNKSDEIIKDEIRGDYIFWLNEEDKNEASETFFNQINDFVSYINATCYLGISNKEFHYAIYPEGTFYKRHLDVFKNDTRRKLSIVCYLNDENWQPEFGGELVIYKPEEDIKIYPLKGRVVIFESQILEHEVKPVQRKRFSITGWLKTS
;
A
#
# COMPACT_ATOMS: atom_id res chain seq x y z
N GLU A 1 9.78 -0.62 -20.65
CA GLU A 1 9.86 -1.40 -19.41
C GLU A 1 8.56 -1.20 -18.62
N ASN A 2 8.24 -2.14 -17.70
CA ASN A 2 6.86 -2.30 -17.23
C ASN A 2 6.35 -1.23 -16.26
N GLN A 3 7.21 -0.40 -15.66
CA GLN A 3 6.87 0.64 -14.69
C GLN A 3 6.23 0.11 -13.39
N TYR A 4 6.14 -1.21 -13.23
CA TYR A 4 5.71 -1.90 -12.01
C TYR A 4 6.47 -3.21 -11.81
N ALA A 5 6.49 -3.69 -10.59
CA ALA A 5 7.04 -5.00 -10.21
C ALA A 5 6.12 -5.67 -9.18
N VAL A 6 6.08 -7.00 -9.22
CA VAL A 6 5.39 -7.84 -8.24
C VAL A 6 6.41 -8.80 -7.65
N CYS A 7 6.47 -8.90 -6.33
CA CYS A 7 7.37 -9.77 -5.61
C CYS A 7 6.61 -10.51 -4.50
N ASP A 8 6.68 -11.84 -4.52
CA ASP A 8 6.01 -12.70 -3.53
C ASP A 8 6.94 -13.11 -2.36
N ALA A 9 8.21 -12.69 -2.40
CA ALA A 9 9.21 -13.01 -1.39
C ALA A 9 9.99 -11.77 -0.90
N PHE A 10 9.33 -10.61 -0.85
CA PHE A 10 9.94 -9.37 -0.37
C PHE A 10 10.12 -9.39 1.14
N PHE A 11 9.13 -9.90 1.87
CA PHE A 11 9.18 -10.15 3.31
C PHE A 11 9.18 -11.66 3.56
N SER A 12 9.81 -12.09 4.66
CA SER A 12 9.67 -13.46 5.14
C SER A 12 8.23 -13.73 5.60
N GLU A 13 7.83 -14.98 5.65
CA GLU A 13 6.52 -15.37 6.15
C GLU A 13 6.29 -14.93 7.61
N GLU A 14 7.31 -15.07 8.45
CA GLU A 14 7.30 -14.59 9.84
C GLU A 14 7.09 -13.07 9.92
N ALA A 15 7.79 -12.29 9.09
CA ALA A 15 7.61 -10.84 9.03
C ALA A 15 6.18 -10.46 8.65
N VAL A 16 5.58 -11.15 7.69
CA VAL A 16 4.16 -10.93 7.30
C VAL A 16 3.21 -11.23 8.45
N GLN A 17 3.46 -12.29 9.22
CA GLN A 17 2.64 -12.66 10.39
C GLN A 17 2.75 -11.61 11.50
N ILE A 18 3.95 -11.13 11.82
CA ILE A 18 4.20 -10.07 12.81
C ILE A 18 3.45 -8.78 12.43
N MET A 19 3.61 -8.32 11.19
CA MET A 19 2.94 -7.12 10.69
C MET A 19 1.41 -7.26 10.68
N ARG A 20 0.91 -8.45 10.33
CA ARG A 20 -0.52 -8.74 10.34
C ARG A 20 -1.10 -8.71 11.76
N ALA A 21 -0.44 -9.34 12.72
CA ALA A 21 -0.88 -9.37 14.11
C ALA A 21 -0.96 -7.95 14.70
N GLU A 22 0.03 -7.10 14.43
CA GLU A 22 0.03 -5.70 14.87
C GLU A 22 -1.12 -4.90 14.23
N LEU A 23 -1.37 -5.08 12.92
CA LEU A 23 -2.50 -4.45 12.24
C LEU A 23 -3.82 -4.82 12.89
N GLU A 24 -4.06 -6.09 13.16
CA GLU A 24 -5.29 -6.59 13.80
C GLU A 24 -5.45 -6.04 15.21
N ASN A 25 -4.37 -6.02 16.01
CA ASN A 25 -4.37 -5.45 17.35
C ASN A 25 -4.76 -3.95 17.34
N LYS A 26 -4.15 -3.17 16.46
CA LYS A 26 -4.47 -1.74 16.32
C LYS A 26 -5.90 -1.52 15.82
N PHE A 27 -6.42 -2.38 14.99
CA PHE A 27 -7.80 -2.30 14.53
C PHE A 27 -8.80 -2.59 15.65
N GLU A 28 -8.53 -3.58 16.48
CA GLU A 28 -9.37 -3.93 17.65
C GLU A 28 -9.37 -2.81 18.70
N THR A 29 -8.25 -2.10 18.87
CA THR A 29 -8.14 -0.95 19.80
C THR A 29 -8.72 0.35 19.23
N SER A 30 -9.35 0.31 18.03
CA SER A 30 -10.03 1.44 17.38
C SER A 30 -9.10 2.62 17.04
N GLU A 31 -7.84 2.36 16.77
CA GLU A 31 -6.87 3.39 16.37
C GLU A 31 -7.01 3.83 14.90
N PHE A 32 -7.71 3.04 14.09
CA PHE A 32 -7.92 3.33 12.67
C PHE A 32 -8.91 4.45 12.42
N LYS A 33 -8.62 5.26 11.42
CA LYS A 33 -9.50 6.33 10.92
C LYS A 33 -9.96 6.01 9.50
N LYS A 34 -11.18 6.44 9.15
CA LYS A 34 -11.67 6.36 7.78
C LYS A 34 -10.80 7.22 6.87
N SER A 35 -10.41 6.67 5.73
CA SER A 35 -9.54 7.36 4.79
C SER A 35 -10.22 8.57 4.17
N ALA A 36 -9.46 9.66 4.01
CA ALA A 36 -9.89 10.86 3.32
C ALA A 36 -9.19 11.00 1.95
N ILE A 37 -9.74 11.85 1.09
CA ILE A 37 -9.17 12.25 -0.19
C ILE A 37 -8.72 13.70 -0.07
N GLY A 38 -7.57 14.03 -0.66
CA GLY A 38 -7.00 15.39 -0.62
C GLY A 38 -5.71 15.46 0.19
N ASN A 39 -5.19 16.67 0.34
CA ASN A 39 -3.95 16.92 1.06
C ASN A 39 -4.27 17.71 2.33
N LYS A 40 -3.78 17.26 3.47
CA LYS A 40 -3.83 17.83 4.84
C LYS A 40 -4.89 18.91 5.18
N SER A 41 -5.00 19.98 4.37
CA SER A 41 -5.95 21.10 4.57
C SER A 41 -7.29 20.90 3.84
N ASP A 42 -7.34 20.02 2.85
CA ASP A 42 -8.48 19.80 1.96
C ASP A 42 -8.97 18.35 1.97
N GLU A 43 -8.73 17.64 3.08
CA GLU A 43 -9.16 16.25 3.25
C GLU A 43 -10.67 16.15 3.36
N ILE A 44 -11.28 15.35 2.46
CA ILE A 44 -12.72 15.08 2.44
C ILE A 44 -12.94 13.56 2.42
N ILE A 45 -13.76 13.07 3.33
CA ILE A 45 -14.23 11.67 3.31
C ILE A 45 -15.31 11.53 2.23
N LYS A 46 -15.07 10.66 1.24
CA LYS A 46 -16.02 10.35 0.16
C LYS A 46 -16.11 8.85 -0.03
N ASP A 47 -17.09 8.24 0.63
CA ASP A 47 -17.36 6.79 0.53
C ASP A 47 -17.63 6.29 -0.90
N GLU A 48 -18.09 7.19 -1.76
CA GLU A 48 -18.31 6.92 -3.19
C GLU A 48 -17.00 6.76 -3.99
N ILE A 49 -15.85 7.09 -3.40
CA ILE A 49 -14.53 7.04 -4.05
C ILE A 49 -13.63 6.03 -3.38
N ARG A 50 -13.59 6.01 -2.03
CA ARG A 50 -12.79 5.04 -1.25
C ARG A 50 -13.48 4.71 0.08
N GLY A 51 -13.33 3.46 0.52
CA GLY A 51 -14.02 2.97 1.73
C GLY A 51 -13.10 2.30 2.75
N ASP A 52 -11.79 2.44 2.63
CA ASP A 52 -10.81 1.86 3.54
C ASP A 52 -10.66 2.68 4.84
N TYR A 53 -10.16 2.01 5.86
CA TYR A 53 -9.68 2.60 7.10
C TYR A 53 -8.17 2.51 7.15
N ILE A 54 -7.51 3.56 7.67
CA ILE A 54 -6.05 3.64 7.74
C ILE A 54 -5.55 3.96 9.14
N PHE A 55 -4.32 3.50 9.40
CA PHE A 55 -3.51 3.90 10.55
C PHE A 55 -2.09 4.17 10.08
N TRP A 56 -1.62 5.42 10.23
CA TRP A 56 -0.29 5.83 9.81
C TRP A 56 0.80 5.16 10.65
N LEU A 57 1.79 4.59 9.97
CA LEU A 57 2.97 4.02 10.60
C LEU A 57 4.00 5.11 10.86
N ASN A 58 4.65 5.02 12.02
CA ASN A 58 5.78 5.87 12.35
C ASN A 58 7.04 4.99 12.48
N GLU A 59 8.10 5.36 11.77
CA GLU A 59 9.39 4.65 11.82
C GLU A 59 10.05 4.72 13.22
N GLU A 60 9.67 5.73 14.02
CA GLU A 60 10.18 5.88 15.39
C GLU A 60 9.47 4.97 16.41
N ASP A 61 8.37 4.30 16.00
CA ASP A 61 7.66 3.36 16.85
C ASP A 61 8.53 2.13 17.14
N LYS A 62 8.84 1.94 18.42
CA LYS A 62 9.68 0.83 18.88
C LYS A 62 8.83 -0.41 19.15
N ASN A 63 8.27 -0.97 18.11
CA ASN A 63 7.60 -2.26 18.15
C ASN A 63 8.12 -3.15 17.02
N GLU A 64 8.06 -4.45 17.23
CA GLU A 64 8.63 -5.46 16.34
C GLU A 64 8.12 -5.36 14.89
N ALA A 65 6.84 -5.04 14.70
CA ALA A 65 6.24 -4.92 13.37
C ALA A 65 6.80 -3.70 12.61
N SER A 66 6.90 -2.53 13.25
CA SER A 66 7.50 -1.34 12.66
C SER A 66 8.97 -1.56 12.35
N GLU A 67 9.75 -2.10 13.27
CA GLU A 67 11.18 -2.38 13.06
C GLU A 67 11.37 -3.36 11.88
N THR A 68 10.63 -4.45 11.85
CA THR A 68 10.67 -5.45 10.78
C THR A 68 10.34 -4.84 9.42
N PHE A 69 9.28 -4.04 9.35
CA PHE A 69 8.85 -3.39 8.12
C PHE A 69 9.86 -2.36 7.62
N PHE A 70 10.24 -1.40 8.48
CA PHE A 70 11.08 -0.29 8.06
C PHE A 70 12.52 -0.71 7.78
N ASN A 71 13.08 -1.71 8.47
CA ASN A 71 14.40 -2.25 8.15
C ASN A 71 14.45 -2.76 6.70
N GLN A 72 13.48 -3.58 6.29
CA GLN A 72 13.41 -4.10 4.92
C GLN A 72 13.17 -2.99 3.88
N ILE A 73 12.33 -2.00 4.19
CA ILE A 73 12.10 -0.85 3.30
C ILE A 73 13.37 0.02 3.18
N ASN A 74 14.11 0.23 4.26
CA ASN A 74 15.36 1.01 4.24
C ASN A 74 16.44 0.32 3.39
N ASP A 75 16.58 -0.99 3.51
CA ASP A 75 17.47 -1.77 2.66
C ASP A 75 17.08 -1.65 1.19
N PHE A 76 15.80 -1.78 0.89
CA PHE A 76 15.28 -1.60 -0.47
C PHE A 76 15.54 -0.18 -1.00
N VAL A 77 15.27 0.87 -0.21
CA VAL A 77 15.55 2.28 -0.59
C VAL A 77 17.03 2.48 -0.87
N SER A 78 17.89 1.94 -0.01
CA SER A 78 19.36 2.00 -0.20
C SER A 78 19.77 1.33 -1.51
N TYR A 79 19.22 0.17 -1.80
CA TYR A 79 19.47 -0.57 -3.04
C TYR A 79 19.03 0.22 -4.29
N ILE A 80 17.78 0.72 -4.34
CA ILE A 80 17.30 1.46 -5.52
C ILE A 80 17.97 2.82 -5.70
N ASN A 81 18.37 3.47 -4.62
CA ASN A 81 19.15 4.70 -4.72
C ASN A 81 20.54 4.44 -5.30
N ALA A 82 21.18 3.34 -4.91
CA ALA A 82 22.52 2.98 -5.40
C ALA A 82 22.49 2.47 -6.85
N THR A 83 21.44 1.75 -7.27
CA THR A 83 21.38 1.08 -8.57
C THR A 83 20.54 1.80 -9.61
N CYS A 84 19.48 2.48 -9.20
CA CYS A 84 18.54 3.19 -10.09
C CYS A 84 18.64 4.71 -10.00
N TYR A 85 19.44 5.24 -9.06
CA TYR A 85 19.67 6.69 -8.86
C TYR A 85 18.38 7.49 -8.63
N LEU A 86 17.40 6.91 -7.93
CA LEU A 86 16.07 7.52 -7.77
C LEU A 86 16.04 8.71 -6.81
N GLY A 87 17.05 8.86 -5.93
CA GLY A 87 17.12 9.98 -4.99
C GLY A 87 16.01 9.97 -3.94
N ILE A 88 15.55 8.78 -3.54
CA ILE A 88 14.55 8.64 -2.49
C ILE A 88 15.14 9.11 -1.17
N SER A 89 14.50 10.09 -0.54
CA SER A 89 14.93 10.71 0.72
C SER A 89 13.87 10.71 1.79
N ASN A 90 12.63 10.36 1.44
CA ASN A 90 11.51 10.34 2.37
C ASN A 90 10.56 9.19 2.04
N LYS A 91 9.77 8.76 3.03
CA LYS A 91 8.77 7.71 2.87
C LYS A 91 7.60 7.95 3.81
N GLU A 92 6.43 7.46 3.43
CA GLU A 92 5.23 7.47 4.28
C GLU A 92 4.43 6.19 4.03
N PHE A 93 4.03 5.52 5.11
CA PHE A 93 3.28 4.26 5.05
C PHE A 93 2.15 4.24 6.06
N HIS A 94 1.11 3.49 5.74
CA HIS A 94 -0.01 3.25 6.64
C HIS A 94 -0.52 1.81 6.49
N TYR A 95 -1.05 1.26 7.56
CA TYR A 95 -1.93 0.11 7.47
C TYR A 95 -3.21 0.52 6.77
N ALA A 96 -3.76 -0.34 5.93
CA ALA A 96 -5.04 -0.14 5.27
C ALA A 96 -5.92 -1.39 5.43
N ILE A 97 -7.17 -1.16 5.81
CA ILE A 97 -8.21 -2.19 5.93
C ILE A 97 -9.36 -1.80 5.04
N TYR A 98 -9.69 -2.66 4.09
CA TYR A 98 -10.87 -2.56 3.27
C TYR A 98 -11.94 -3.51 3.84
N PRO A 99 -13.00 -3.00 4.50
CA PRO A 99 -14.18 -3.79 4.85
C PRO A 99 -14.88 -4.36 3.62
N GLU A 100 -15.68 -5.40 3.81
CA GLU A 100 -16.50 -5.98 2.76
C GLU A 100 -17.36 -4.92 2.06
N GLY A 101 -17.45 -5.00 0.73
CA GLY A 101 -18.17 -4.07 -0.13
C GLY A 101 -17.42 -2.79 -0.48
N THR A 102 -16.25 -2.54 0.15
CA THR A 102 -15.49 -1.30 -0.10
C THR A 102 -14.50 -1.45 -1.25
N PHE A 103 -14.01 -0.33 -1.74
CA PHE A 103 -13.17 -0.22 -2.93
C PHE A 103 -12.37 1.09 -2.88
N TYR A 104 -11.46 1.29 -3.85
CA TYR A 104 -10.87 2.59 -4.15
C TYR A 104 -10.89 2.80 -5.66
N LYS A 105 -11.64 3.82 -6.13
CA LYS A 105 -11.78 4.12 -7.56
C LYS A 105 -10.44 4.48 -8.21
N ARG A 106 -10.41 4.37 -9.53
CA ARG A 106 -9.26 4.69 -10.39
C ARG A 106 -8.71 6.08 -10.09
N HIS A 107 -7.40 6.16 -9.81
CA HIS A 107 -6.70 7.38 -9.44
C HIS A 107 -5.19 7.26 -9.72
N LEU A 108 -4.49 8.37 -9.62
CA LEU A 108 -3.04 8.46 -9.49
C LEU A 108 -2.66 8.78 -8.03
N ASP A 109 -1.53 8.28 -7.58
CA ASP A 109 -1.03 8.48 -6.21
C ASP A 109 -0.28 9.81 -6.01
N VAL A 110 -0.54 10.78 -6.86
CA VAL A 110 0.08 12.11 -6.79
C VAL A 110 -0.96 13.20 -6.64
N PHE A 111 -0.59 14.26 -5.95
CA PHE A 111 -1.41 15.47 -5.87
C PHE A 111 -1.03 16.44 -6.99
N LYS A 112 -1.98 17.26 -7.44
CA LYS A 112 -1.74 18.25 -8.51
C LYS A 112 -0.53 19.15 -8.25
N ASN A 113 -0.24 19.44 -6.99
CA ASN A 113 0.82 20.36 -6.57
C ASN A 113 1.97 19.67 -5.81
N ASP A 114 2.03 18.32 -5.80
CA ASP A 114 3.08 17.58 -5.14
C ASP A 114 3.47 16.32 -5.96
N THR A 115 4.60 16.41 -6.64
CA THR A 115 5.15 15.35 -7.50
C THR A 115 6.27 14.56 -6.84
N ARG A 116 6.46 14.69 -5.53
CA ARG A 116 7.54 14.03 -4.80
C ARG A 116 7.38 12.52 -4.69
N ARG A 117 6.15 11.98 -4.71
CA ARG A 117 5.89 10.54 -4.74
C ARG A 117 6.42 9.94 -6.02
N LYS A 118 7.41 9.06 -5.92
CA LYS A 118 8.04 8.37 -7.07
C LYS A 118 7.54 6.95 -7.22
N LEU A 119 7.50 6.21 -6.12
CA LEU A 119 7.04 4.83 -6.11
C LEU A 119 5.93 4.66 -5.10
N SER A 120 4.86 3.99 -5.51
CA SER A 120 3.83 3.44 -4.65
C SER A 120 4.19 2.00 -4.31
N ILE A 121 4.01 1.62 -3.05
CA ILE A 121 4.26 0.26 -2.55
C ILE A 121 3.01 -0.23 -1.84
N VAL A 122 2.59 -1.44 -2.17
CA VAL A 122 1.48 -2.13 -1.50
C VAL A 122 1.96 -3.51 -1.05
N CYS A 123 1.97 -3.74 0.26
CA CYS A 123 2.34 -5.01 0.87
C CYS A 123 1.09 -5.68 1.41
N TYR A 124 0.72 -6.85 0.89
CA TYR A 124 -0.50 -7.54 1.29
C TYR A 124 -0.30 -8.42 2.52
N LEU A 125 -1.21 -8.28 3.48
CA LEU A 125 -1.20 -8.99 4.76
C LEU A 125 -2.42 -9.92 4.91
N ASN A 126 -2.99 -10.39 3.81
CA ASN A 126 -4.16 -11.28 3.82
C ASN A 126 -3.80 -12.71 4.21
N ASP A 127 -4.82 -13.56 4.37
CA ASP A 127 -4.64 -14.98 4.62
C ASP A 127 -4.08 -15.71 3.39
N GLU A 128 -3.55 -16.91 3.59
CA GLU A 128 -2.97 -17.75 2.53
C GLU A 128 -3.99 -18.16 1.46
N ASN A 129 -5.27 -18.22 1.81
CA ASN A 129 -6.35 -18.74 0.97
C ASN A 129 -7.14 -17.63 0.25
N TRP A 130 -6.48 -16.54 -0.17
CA TRP A 130 -7.18 -15.52 -0.96
C TRP A 130 -7.56 -16.08 -2.33
N GLN A 131 -8.86 -16.06 -2.62
CA GLN A 131 -9.41 -16.54 -3.90
C GLN A 131 -9.84 -15.37 -4.77
N PRO A 132 -9.84 -15.50 -6.10
CA PRO A 132 -10.29 -14.45 -7.02
C PRO A 132 -11.70 -13.95 -6.74
N GLU A 133 -12.60 -14.82 -6.26
CA GLU A 133 -13.99 -14.49 -5.91
C GLU A 133 -14.12 -13.51 -4.75
N PHE A 134 -13.06 -13.36 -3.95
CA PHE A 134 -13.05 -12.38 -2.87
C PHE A 134 -12.79 -10.95 -3.36
N GLY A 135 -12.49 -10.78 -4.66
CA GLY A 135 -12.22 -9.48 -5.27
C GLY A 135 -11.00 -8.78 -4.65
N GLY A 136 -11.04 -7.44 -4.59
CA GLY A 136 -10.01 -6.63 -3.96
C GLY A 136 -8.68 -6.60 -4.71
N GLU A 137 -8.66 -7.09 -5.94
CA GLU A 137 -7.49 -6.98 -6.81
C GLU A 137 -7.11 -5.51 -7.04
N LEU A 138 -5.82 -5.26 -7.09
CA LEU A 138 -5.27 -4.02 -7.63
C LEU A 138 -5.28 -4.13 -9.14
N VAL A 139 -5.95 -3.19 -9.82
CA VAL A 139 -5.91 -3.09 -11.28
C VAL A 139 -5.04 -1.90 -11.63
N ILE A 140 -3.96 -2.14 -12.38
CA ILE A 140 -3.10 -1.11 -12.96
C ILE A 140 -3.52 -0.95 -14.42
N TYR A 141 -3.86 0.27 -14.81
CA TYR A 141 -4.30 0.60 -16.15
C TYR A 141 -3.12 0.93 -17.05
N LYS A 142 -2.96 0.15 -18.13
CA LYS A 142 -1.93 0.37 -19.16
C LYS A 142 -2.59 0.48 -20.54
N PRO A 143 -1.95 1.14 -21.51
CA PRO A 143 -2.52 1.34 -22.84
C PRO A 143 -2.84 0.03 -23.58
N GLU A 144 -2.03 -1.01 -23.38
CA GLU A 144 -2.16 -2.26 -24.10
C GLU A 144 -3.09 -3.25 -23.39
N GLU A 145 -2.98 -3.33 -22.05
CA GLU A 145 -3.72 -4.30 -21.25
C GLU A 145 -3.77 -3.89 -19.78
N ASP A 146 -4.92 -4.04 -19.14
CA ASP A 146 -5.08 -3.83 -17.70
C ASP A 146 -4.46 -5.00 -16.92
N ILE A 147 -3.61 -4.66 -15.96
CA ILE A 147 -2.92 -5.65 -15.11
C ILE A 147 -3.69 -5.86 -13.83
N LYS A 148 -4.19 -7.08 -13.61
CA LYS A 148 -4.89 -7.47 -12.38
C LYS A 148 -3.93 -8.20 -11.44
N ILE A 149 -3.82 -7.69 -10.20
CA ILE A 149 -2.93 -8.24 -9.18
C ILE A 149 -3.76 -8.59 -7.96
N TYR A 150 -3.92 -9.88 -7.69
CA TYR A 150 -4.64 -10.36 -6.51
C TYR A 150 -3.80 -10.14 -5.24
N PRO A 151 -4.46 -9.78 -4.12
CA PRO A 151 -3.79 -9.40 -2.89
C PRO A 151 -3.39 -10.64 -2.06
N LEU A 152 -2.53 -11.49 -2.61
CA LEU A 152 -2.05 -12.70 -1.96
C LEU A 152 -1.17 -12.36 -0.76
N LYS A 153 -1.17 -13.21 0.26
CA LYS A 153 -0.35 -13.08 1.46
C LYS A 153 1.13 -12.87 1.11
N GLY A 154 1.73 -11.84 1.69
CA GLY A 154 3.16 -11.52 1.52
C GLY A 154 3.55 -10.92 0.16
N ARG A 155 2.62 -10.85 -0.80
CA ARG A 155 2.88 -10.20 -2.09
C ARG A 155 3.10 -8.71 -1.92
N VAL A 156 4.13 -8.19 -2.56
CA VAL A 156 4.42 -6.76 -2.64
C VAL A 156 4.30 -6.29 -4.08
N VAL A 157 3.61 -5.19 -4.28
CA VAL A 157 3.50 -4.50 -5.58
C VAL A 157 4.16 -3.14 -5.47
N ILE A 158 5.03 -2.83 -6.41
CA ILE A 158 5.74 -1.56 -6.49
C ILE A 158 5.47 -0.97 -7.88
N PHE A 159 5.07 0.29 -7.96
CA PHE A 159 4.79 0.94 -9.24
C PHE A 159 5.04 2.45 -9.20
N GLU A 160 5.21 3.04 -10.39
CA GLU A 160 5.44 4.48 -10.54
C GLU A 160 4.19 5.28 -10.22
N SER A 161 4.25 6.06 -9.11
CA SER A 161 3.11 6.80 -8.55
C SER A 161 2.53 7.85 -9.50
N GLN A 162 3.36 8.41 -10.38
CA GLN A 162 3.00 9.54 -11.23
C GLN A 162 2.41 9.14 -12.58
N ILE A 163 2.57 7.89 -12.97
CA ILE A 163 2.28 7.43 -14.33
C ILE A 163 1.15 6.41 -14.34
N LEU A 164 1.14 5.47 -13.39
CA LEU A 164 0.23 4.36 -13.43
C LEU A 164 -1.06 4.63 -12.65
N GLU A 165 -2.13 4.92 -13.38
CA GLU A 165 -3.47 4.92 -12.81
C GLU A 165 -3.84 3.52 -12.35
N HIS A 166 -4.45 3.45 -11.19
CA HIS A 166 -4.84 2.17 -10.60
C HIS A 166 -6.10 2.29 -9.76
N GLU A 167 -6.70 1.16 -9.45
CA GLU A 167 -7.83 1.07 -8.54
C GLU A 167 -7.78 -0.21 -7.70
N VAL A 168 -8.48 -0.21 -6.57
CA VAL A 168 -8.79 -1.42 -5.80
C VAL A 168 -10.24 -1.78 -6.09
N LYS A 169 -10.46 -2.96 -6.66
CA LYS A 169 -11.80 -3.49 -6.95
C LYS A 169 -12.57 -3.79 -5.66
N PRO A 170 -13.91 -3.82 -5.71
CA PRO A 170 -14.72 -4.16 -4.54
C PRO A 170 -14.27 -5.47 -3.89
N VAL A 171 -14.14 -5.44 -2.56
CA VAL A 171 -13.75 -6.62 -1.78
C VAL A 171 -14.99 -7.35 -1.26
N GLN A 172 -14.97 -8.69 -1.25
CA GLN A 172 -16.06 -9.53 -0.70
C GLN A 172 -15.71 -10.06 0.70
N ARG A 173 -14.51 -9.77 1.20
CA ARG A 173 -14.07 -10.01 2.58
C ARG A 173 -13.00 -8.98 2.95
N LYS A 174 -12.77 -8.78 4.26
CA LYS A 174 -11.74 -7.82 4.72
C LYS A 174 -10.40 -8.05 4.02
N ARG A 175 -9.83 -6.98 3.46
CA ARG A 175 -8.52 -6.97 2.80
C ARG A 175 -7.56 -6.10 3.61
N PHE A 176 -6.38 -6.62 3.86
CA PHE A 176 -5.37 -6.01 4.71
C PHE A 176 -4.10 -5.74 3.92
N SER A 177 -3.53 -4.56 4.11
CA SER A 177 -2.25 -4.18 3.49
C SER A 177 -1.51 -3.12 4.31
N ILE A 178 -0.22 -3.00 4.04
CA ILE A 178 0.54 -1.77 4.26
C ILE A 178 0.67 -1.10 2.91
N THR A 179 0.29 0.17 2.83
CA THR A 179 0.37 0.96 1.60
C THR A 179 1.14 2.24 1.87
N GLY A 180 1.93 2.69 0.91
CA GLY A 180 2.67 3.93 1.09
C GLY A 180 3.49 4.33 -0.12
N TRP A 181 4.31 5.35 0.08
CA TRP A 181 5.02 6.01 -1.00
C TRP A 181 6.46 6.31 -0.63
N LEU A 182 7.34 6.06 -1.59
CA LEU A 182 8.71 6.54 -1.56
C LEU A 182 8.80 7.88 -2.31
N LYS A 183 9.44 8.86 -1.65
CA LYS A 183 9.42 10.26 -2.12
C LYS A 183 10.84 10.81 -2.25
N THR A 184 11.00 11.74 -3.18
CA THR A 184 12.16 12.64 -3.21
C THR A 184 11.92 13.87 -2.33
N SER A 185 12.95 14.64 -2.06
CA SER A 185 12.90 15.94 -1.37
C SER A 185 12.17 17.00 -2.19
#